data_23f76a4e635e43e7c230ac715667931c
#
_entry.id   23f76a4e635e43e7c230ac715667931c
#
_cell.length_a   1.000
_cell.length_b   1.000
_cell.length_c   1.000
_cell.angle_alpha   90.00
_cell.angle_beta   90.00
_cell.angle_gamma   90.00
#
_symmetry.space_group_name_H-M   'P 1'
#
loop_
_entity.id
_entity.type
_entity.pdbx_description
1 polymer ?
#
loop_
_entity_poly.entity_id
_entity_poly.type
_entity_poly.pdbx_seq_one_letter_code
_entity_poly.pdbx_strand_id
1 'polypeptide(L)'
;MEIKENVVKHSHVNISGNTIIGKDTKIYPFASIGTDPQDLKYKGEKNKLVIGNSNTIREYVTINPGTEGGGGLTSVGSNCLFMISSHIAHDCKVGNNVVIANNVPLGGHAVIEDGVIIGGNSAVQQFTRIGRLAMIGGMTGVLKDVIPFGLSFGNRNYLKGLNLIGLRRSKYENKEIIELGDAYKKIFISGNLHENVNKINGEYKENNLVKEVVNFILKDKKRPICSPLNKE
;
A
#
# COMPACT_ATOMS: atom_id res chain seq x y z
N MET A 1 -22.20 -11.03 -6.81
CA MET A 1 -22.09 -9.57 -6.59
C MET A 1 -22.95 -9.18 -5.40
N GLU A 2 -22.40 -8.42 -4.48
CA GLU A 2 -23.14 -7.89 -3.30
C GLU A 2 -22.78 -6.42 -3.11
N ILE A 3 -23.75 -5.53 -3.14
CA ILE A 3 -23.59 -4.09 -2.92
C ILE A 3 -24.33 -3.74 -1.64
N LYS A 4 -23.59 -3.18 -0.66
CA LYS A 4 -24.16 -2.83 0.65
C LYS A 4 -24.92 -1.49 0.61
N GLU A 5 -25.45 -1.08 1.75
CA GLU A 5 -26.27 0.11 1.94
C GLU A 5 -25.54 1.40 1.54
N ASN A 6 -26.31 2.40 1.08
CA ASN A 6 -25.84 3.75 0.75
C ASN A 6 -24.68 3.82 -0.27
N VAL A 7 -24.46 2.79 -1.08
CA VAL A 7 -23.50 2.86 -2.16
C VAL A 7 -24.05 3.73 -3.28
N VAL A 8 -23.29 4.78 -3.64
CA VAL A 8 -23.62 5.66 -4.77
C VAL A 8 -22.84 5.22 -5.98
N LYS A 9 -23.55 4.74 -7.00
CA LYS A 9 -23.00 4.37 -8.29
C LYS A 9 -23.41 5.39 -9.35
N HIS A 10 -22.45 6.11 -9.90
CA HIS A 10 -22.69 7.05 -11.00
C HIS A 10 -22.89 6.31 -12.35
N SER A 11 -23.15 7.07 -13.41
CA SER A 11 -23.36 6.51 -14.76
C SER A 11 -22.13 5.77 -15.29
N HIS A 12 -22.33 4.81 -16.19
CA HIS A 12 -21.27 4.07 -16.89
C HIS A 12 -20.28 3.32 -15.97
N VAL A 13 -20.67 3.02 -14.72
CA VAL A 13 -19.88 2.17 -13.83
C VAL A 13 -20.16 0.72 -14.16
N ASN A 14 -19.10 -0.06 -14.39
CA ASN A 14 -19.17 -1.52 -14.52
C ASN A 14 -18.77 -2.18 -13.19
N ILE A 15 -19.60 -3.08 -12.67
CA ILE A 15 -19.28 -3.94 -11.53
C ILE A 15 -19.63 -5.36 -11.95
N SER A 16 -18.69 -6.29 -11.81
CA SER A 16 -18.85 -7.67 -12.27
C SER A 16 -18.28 -8.69 -11.28
N GLY A 17 -18.46 -9.96 -11.60
CA GLY A 17 -17.89 -11.09 -10.87
C GLY A 17 -18.39 -11.25 -9.43
N ASN A 18 -17.62 -11.98 -8.63
CA ASN A 18 -17.86 -12.19 -7.20
C ASN A 18 -17.31 -11.01 -6.38
N THR A 19 -17.95 -9.85 -6.53
CA THR A 19 -17.52 -8.59 -5.93
C THR A 19 -18.45 -8.20 -4.79
N ILE A 20 -17.86 -7.84 -3.65
CA ILE A 20 -18.56 -7.28 -2.49
C ILE A 20 -18.10 -5.84 -2.31
N ILE A 21 -19.04 -4.88 -2.22
CA ILE A 21 -18.77 -3.47 -1.99
C ILE A 21 -19.43 -3.04 -0.68
N GLY A 22 -18.63 -2.54 0.25
CA GLY A 22 -19.04 -2.06 1.56
C GLY A 22 -19.88 -0.78 1.48
N LYS A 23 -20.61 -0.51 2.57
CA LYS A 23 -21.54 0.61 2.69
C LYS A 23 -20.88 1.98 2.49
N ASP A 24 -21.69 2.97 2.16
CA ASP A 24 -21.31 4.39 2.05
C ASP A 24 -20.19 4.66 1.01
N THR A 25 -19.94 3.72 0.09
CA THR A 25 -18.92 3.84 -0.96
C THR A 25 -19.46 4.63 -2.16
N LYS A 26 -18.65 5.53 -2.72
CA LYS A 26 -18.99 6.32 -3.91
C LYS A 26 -18.14 5.88 -5.09
N ILE A 27 -18.79 5.57 -6.22
CA ILE A 27 -18.13 5.05 -7.43
C ILE A 27 -18.48 5.97 -8.59
N TYR A 28 -17.46 6.59 -9.15
CA TYR A 28 -17.57 7.62 -10.18
C TYR A 28 -17.59 7.01 -11.60
N PRO A 29 -17.98 7.80 -12.62
CA PRO A 29 -18.20 7.29 -13.97
C PRO A 29 -17.00 6.55 -14.56
N PHE A 30 -17.29 5.53 -15.36
CA PHE A 30 -16.32 4.70 -16.09
C PHE A 30 -15.39 3.86 -15.21
N ALA A 31 -15.61 3.76 -13.90
CA ALA A 31 -14.89 2.80 -13.07
C ALA A 31 -15.27 1.36 -13.46
N SER A 32 -14.28 0.45 -13.49
CA SER A 32 -14.47 -0.98 -13.81
C SER A 32 -13.98 -1.84 -12.64
N ILE A 33 -14.89 -2.49 -11.96
CA ILE A 33 -14.66 -3.15 -10.68
C ILE A 33 -15.06 -4.63 -10.80
N GLY A 34 -14.12 -5.53 -10.48
CA GLY A 34 -14.39 -6.97 -10.49
C GLY A 34 -14.35 -7.63 -11.87
N THR A 35 -13.86 -6.94 -12.89
CA THR A 35 -13.55 -7.53 -14.19
C THR A 35 -12.37 -8.49 -14.10
N ASP A 36 -12.27 -9.41 -15.02
CA ASP A 36 -11.25 -10.44 -15.03
C ASP A 36 -9.83 -9.90 -14.79
N PRO A 37 -9.00 -10.64 -14.03
CA PRO A 37 -7.61 -10.27 -13.79
C PRO A 37 -6.81 -10.12 -15.09
N GLN A 38 -5.93 -9.13 -15.13
CA GLN A 38 -4.96 -8.96 -16.22
C GLN A 38 -3.74 -9.87 -15.97
N ASP A 39 -3.98 -11.18 -15.90
CA ASP A 39 -2.94 -12.19 -15.73
C ASP A 39 -3.07 -13.24 -16.85
N LEU A 40 -1.99 -13.47 -17.58
CA LEU A 40 -1.93 -14.47 -18.67
C LEU A 40 -2.21 -15.91 -18.18
N LYS A 41 -2.09 -16.16 -16.88
CA LYS A 41 -2.37 -17.47 -16.26
C LYS A 41 -3.84 -17.66 -15.89
N TYR A 42 -4.61 -16.58 -15.85
CA TYR A 42 -6.03 -16.63 -15.51
C TYR A 42 -6.82 -17.44 -16.54
N LYS A 43 -7.62 -18.40 -16.08
CA LYS A 43 -8.39 -19.33 -16.92
C LYS A 43 -9.89 -19.32 -16.60
N GLY A 44 -10.38 -18.30 -15.90
CA GLY A 44 -11.78 -18.21 -15.47
C GLY A 44 -12.06 -18.92 -14.15
N GLU A 45 -11.05 -19.20 -13.35
CA GLU A 45 -11.20 -19.81 -12.03
C GLU A 45 -12.00 -18.92 -11.06
N LYS A 46 -12.55 -19.55 -10.03
CA LYS A 46 -13.32 -18.83 -9.00
C LYS A 46 -12.43 -17.88 -8.24
N ASN A 47 -12.85 -16.63 -8.17
CA ASN A 47 -12.13 -15.56 -7.51
C ASN A 47 -13.08 -14.62 -6.76
N LYS A 48 -12.51 -13.70 -6.01
CA LYS A 48 -13.27 -12.74 -5.20
C LYS A 48 -12.59 -11.39 -5.12
N LEU A 49 -13.42 -10.34 -5.07
CA LEU A 49 -13.02 -8.98 -4.72
C LEU A 49 -13.86 -8.52 -3.53
N VAL A 50 -13.19 -8.01 -2.50
CA VAL A 50 -13.85 -7.42 -1.33
C VAL A 50 -13.38 -6.00 -1.13
N ILE A 51 -14.29 -5.05 -1.15
CA ILE A 51 -14.06 -3.64 -0.90
C ILE A 51 -14.80 -3.25 0.37
N GLY A 52 -14.09 -2.65 1.33
CA GLY A 52 -14.63 -2.16 2.59
C GLY A 52 -15.55 -0.95 2.43
N ASN A 53 -15.80 -0.27 3.54
CA ASN A 53 -16.80 0.79 3.63
C ASN A 53 -16.22 2.18 3.31
N SER A 54 -17.09 3.14 2.97
CA SER A 54 -16.77 4.57 2.86
C SER A 54 -15.62 4.91 1.93
N ASN A 55 -15.46 4.13 0.87
CA ASN A 55 -14.44 4.37 -0.15
C ASN A 55 -14.92 5.37 -1.21
N THR A 56 -13.98 6.14 -1.75
CA THR A 56 -14.20 6.99 -2.91
C THR A 56 -13.40 6.46 -4.09
N ILE A 57 -14.09 5.93 -5.10
CA ILE A 57 -13.50 5.33 -6.30
C ILE A 57 -13.80 6.27 -7.47
N ARG A 58 -12.77 7.01 -7.92
CA ARG A 58 -12.89 8.02 -8.96
C ARG A 58 -13.00 7.42 -10.35
N GLU A 59 -13.11 8.30 -11.33
CA GLU A 59 -13.33 7.97 -12.74
C GLU A 59 -12.20 7.08 -13.29
N TYR A 60 -12.56 6.13 -14.13
CA TYR A 60 -11.63 5.22 -14.82
C TYR A 60 -10.76 4.36 -13.88
N VAL A 61 -11.08 4.28 -12.60
CA VAL A 61 -10.40 3.35 -11.68
C VAL A 61 -10.75 1.92 -12.07
N THR A 62 -9.74 1.05 -12.05
CA THR A 62 -9.94 -0.38 -12.30
C THR A 62 -9.48 -1.20 -11.11
N ILE A 63 -10.26 -2.21 -10.70
CA ILE A 63 -9.95 -3.11 -9.57
C ILE A 63 -10.25 -4.54 -9.99
N ASN A 64 -9.24 -5.39 -10.06
CA ASN A 64 -9.39 -6.79 -10.43
C ASN A 64 -9.56 -7.70 -9.19
N PRO A 65 -10.29 -8.82 -9.30
CA PRO A 65 -10.37 -9.84 -8.27
C PRO A 65 -9.05 -10.64 -8.17
N GLY A 66 -8.96 -11.56 -7.23
CA GLY A 66 -7.80 -12.43 -7.08
C GLY A 66 -7.67 -13.49 -8.17
N THR A 67 -6.57 -14.22 -8.15
CA THR A 67 -6.29 -15.39 -8.99
C THR A 67 -6.04 -16.62 -8.13
N GLU A 68 -6.20 -17.83 -8.67
CA GLU A 68 -5.94 -19.07 -7.93
C GLU A 68 -4.53 -19.09 -7.33
N GLY A 69 -3.53 -18.68 -8.10
CA GLY A 69 -2.13 -18.62 -7.68
C GLY A 69 -1.85 -17.62 -6.55
N GLY A 70 -2.73 -16.64 -6.33
CA GLY A 70 -2.64 -15.63 -5.26
C GLY A 70 -3.56 -15.90 -4.07
N GLY A 71 -4.32 -16.99 -4.10
CA GLY A 71 -5.30 -17.32 -3.07
C GLY A 71 -6.72 -16.83 -3.36
N GLY A 72 -6.98 -16.38 -4.58
CA GLY A 72 -8.31 -16.07 -5.10
C GLY A 72 -8.95 -14.78 -4.60
N LEU A 73 -8.23 -13.92 -3.89
CA LEU A 73 -8.80 -12.74 -3.24
C LEU A 73 -7.98 -11.47 -3.43
N THR A 74 -8.62 -10.44 -3.98
CA THR A 74 -8.18 -9.05 -3.84
C THR A 74 -9.00 -8.38 -2.74
N SER A 75 -8.35 -7.68 -1.83
CA SER A 75 -9.01 -7.00 -0.72
C SER A 75 -8.62 -5.53 -0.63
N VAL A 76 -9.61 -4.69 -0.40
CA VAL A 76 -9.49 -3.25 -0.17
C VAL A 76 -10.17 -2.91 1.15
N GLY A 77 -9.49 -2.17 2.01
CA GLY A 77 -10.00 -1.70 3.28
C GLY A 77 -11.05 -0.59 3.14
N SER A 78 -11.20 0.19 4.18
CA SER A 78 -12.23 1.24 4.29
C SER A 78 -11.61 2.64 4.28
N ASN A 79 -12.43 3.66 3.99
CA ASN A 79 -12.04 5.07 4.00
C ASN A 79 -10.89 5.41 3.03
N CYS A 80 -10.78 4.70 1.92
CA CYS A 80 -9.76 4.91 0.91
C CYS A 80 -10.22 5.89 -0.17
N LEU A 81 -9.24 6.55 -0.80
CA LEU A 81 -9.44 7.38 -1.97
C LEU A 81 -8.59 6.84 -3.13
N PHE A 82 -9.27 6.38 -4.17
CA PHE A 82 -8.65 5.97 -5.43
C PHE A 82 -8.93 7.06 -6.45
N MET A 83 -7.90 7.84 -6.81
CA MET A 83 -8.04 8.94 -7.75
C MET A 83 -8.06 8.43 -9.20
N ILE A 84 -8.34 9.33 -10.13
CA ILE A 84 -8.60 9.06 -11.55
C ILE A 84 -7.53 8.12 -12.14
N SER A 85 -8.01 7.09 -12.85
CA SER A 85 -7.17 6.15 -13.59
C SER A 85 -6.17 5.36 -12.74
N SER A 86 -6.37 5.25 -11.43
CA SER A 86 -5.57 4.32 -10.62
C SER A 86 -6.03 2.87 -10.87
N HIS A 87 -5.10 1.91 -10.69
CA HIS A 87 -5.35 0.49 -10.92
C HIS A 87 -4.94 -0.35 -9.72
N ILE A 88 -5.80 -1.25 -9.30
CA ILE A 88 -5.51 -2.29 -8.31
C ILE A 88 -5.57 -3.63 -9.01
N ALA A 89 -4.40 -4.25 -9.23
CA ALA A 89 -4.31 -5.56 -9.85
C ALA A 89 -4.78 -6.68 -8.92
N HIS A 90 -4.80 -7.88 -9.46
CA HIS A 90 -5.19 -9.11 -8.78
C HIS A 90 -4.37 -9.38 -7.52
N ASP A 91 -4.98 -10.01 -6.53
CA ASP A 91 -4.35 -10.47 -5.29
C ASP A 91 -3.70 -9.37 -4.43
N CYS A 92 -3.97 -8.10 -4.73
CA CYS A 92 -3.54 -6.99 -3.90
C CYS A 92 -4.28 -6.99 -2.56
N LYS A 93 -3.56 -6.56 -1.51
CA LYS A 93 -4.11 -6.29 -0.18
C LYS A 93 -3.91 -4.82 0.15
N VAL A 94 -4.98 -4.05 0.14
CA VAL A 94 -4.96 -2.61 0.44
C VAL A 94 -5.65 -2.40 1.79
N GLY A 95 -4.96 -1.75 2.70
CA GLY A 95 -5.45 -1.41 4.05
C GLY A 95 -6.47 -0.29 4.07
N ASN A 96 -6.69 0.27 5.25
CA ASN A 96 -7.64 1.36 5.48
C ASN A 96 -6.98 2.74 5.33
N ASN A 97 -7.78 3.77 5.03
CA ASN A 97 -7.33 5.16 4.93
C ASN A 97 -6.19 5.37 3.90
N VAL A 98 -6.14 4.54 2.87
CA VAL A 98 -5.14 4.61 1.81
C VAL A 98 -5.55 5.63 0.77
N VAL A 99 -4.59 6.43 0.30
CA VAL A 99 -4.77 7.36 -0.81
C VAL A 99 -3.88 6.93 -1.97
N ILE A 100 -4.49 6.59 -3.10
CA ILE A 100 -3.80 6.30 -4.35
C ILE A 100 -4.13 7.41 -5.34
N ALA A 101 -3.12 8.22 -5.66
CA ALA A 101 -3.31 9.37 -6.55
C ALA A 101 -3.48 8.97 -8.01
N ASN A 102 -3.66 9.97 -8.88
CA ASN A 102 -3.96 9.78 -10.29
C ASN A 102 -2.90 8.94 -11.02
N ASN A 103 -3.35 8.04 -11.90
CA ASN A 103 -2.52 7.22 -12.78
C ASN A 103 -1.52 6.30 -12.04
N VAL A 104 -1.85 5.83 -10.85
CA VAL A 104 -0.99 4.92 -10.08
C VAL A 104 -1.48 3.48 -10.27
N PRO A 105 -0.74 2.63 -10.98
CA PRO A 105 -1.00 1.20 -10.99
C PRO A 105 -0.30 0.49 -9.82
N LEU A 106 -1.04 -0.39 -9.15
CA LEU A 106 -0.50 -1.41 -8.27
C LEU A 106 -0.36 -2.73 -9.04
N GLY A 107 0.84 -3.27 -9.11
CA GLY A 107 1.08 -4.61 -9.65
C GLY A 107 0.49 -5.71 -8.75
N GLY A 108 0.22 -6.88 -9.32
CA GLY A 108 -0.38 -8.00 -8.61
C GLY A 108 0.33 -8.36 -7.31
N HIS A 109 -0.42 -8.85 -6.33
CA HIS A 109 0.07 -9.24 -5.00
C HIS A 109 0.72 -8.12 -4.17
N ALA A 110 0.59 -6.87 -4.55
CA ALA A 110 1.08 -5.75 -3.75
C ALA A 110 0.33 -5.66 -2.41
N VAL A 111 1.07 -5.35 -1.35
CA VAL A 111 0.52 -5.16 0.00
C VAL A 111 0.72 -3.71 0.40
N ILE A 112 -0.37 -2.97 0.54
CA ILE A 112 -0.39 -1.57 0.93
C ILE A 112 -1.04 -1.49 2.32
N GLU A 113 -0.28 -1.13 3.32
CA GLU A 113 -0.78 -1.06 4.70
C GLU A 113 -1.57 0.24 4.96
N ASP A 114 -2.16 0.34 6.16
CA ASP A 114 -3.05 1.44 6.52
C ASP A 114 -2.39 2.82 6.41
N GLY A 115 -3.15 3.79 5.93
CA GLY A 115 -2.74 5.20 5.88
C GLY A 115 -1.62 5.52 4.89
N VAL A 116 -1.28 4.61 3.99
CA VAL A 116 -0.30 4.86 2.93
C VAL A 116 -0.83 5.89 1.93
N ILE A 117 0.04 6.78 1.50
CA ILE A 117 -0.25 7.74 0.42
C ILE A 117 0.72 7.49 -0.73
N ILE A 118 0.19 7.28 -1.94
CA ILE A 118 1.00 7.09 -3.15
C ILE A 118 0.75 8.26 -4.09
N GLY A 119 1.79 9.05 -4.35
CA GLY A 119 1.77 10.22 -5.22
C GLY A 119 1.53 9.87 -6.69
N GLY A 120 0.92 10.80 -7.42
CA GLY A 120 0.49 10.60 -8.81
C GLY A 120 1.60 10.19 -9.76
N ASN A 121 1.22 9.44 -10.80
CA ASN A 121 2.11 8.87 -11.83
C ASN A 121 3.24 7.99 -11.26
N SER A 122 3.08 7.48 -10.03
CA SER A 122 3.95 6.44 -9.48
C SER A 122 3.46 5.06 -9.91
N ALA A 123 4.34 4.06 -9.87
CA ALA A 123 3.97 2.67 -10.17
C ALA A 123 4.54 1.74 -9.10
N VAL A 124 3.75 0.77 -8.64
CA VAL A 124 4.16 -0.20 -7.64
C VAL A 124 4.35 -1.56 -8.29
N GLN A 125 5.56 -2.09 -8.20
CA GLN A 125 5.90 -3.41 -8.74
C GLN A 125 5.14 -4.51 -8.00
N GLN A 126 4.80 -5.58 -8.72
CA GLN A 126 4.15 -6.76 -8.12
C GLN A 126 4.91 -7.32 -6.91
N PHE A 127 4.18 -7.86 -5.94
CA PHE A 127 4.69 -8.40 -4.68
C PHE A 127 5.36 -7.39 -3.74
N THR A 128 5.34 -6.11 -4.03
CA THR A 128 5.93 -5.09 -3.17
C THR A 128 5.04 -4.81 -1.95
N ARG A 129 5.67 -4.61 -0.79
CA ARG A 129 5.01 -4.19 0.44
C ARG A 129 5.32 -2.72 0.72
N ILE A 130 4.28 -1.96 1.04
CA ILE A 130 4.40 -0.57 1.51
C ILE A 130 3.82 -0.50 2.90
N GLY A 131 4.67 -0.25 3.88
CA GLY A 131 4.33 -0.25 5.29
C GLY A 131 3.47 0.93 5.70
N ARG A 132 2.80 0.79 6.82
CA ARG A 132 1.80 1.71 7.37
C ARG A 132 2.32 3.16 7.41
N LEU A 133 1.43 4.11 7.05
CA LEU A 133 1.73 5.55 7.01
C LEU A 133 2.95 5.95 6.14
N ALA A 134 3.45 5.06 5.30
CA ALA A 134 4.48 5.43 4.35
C ALA A 134 3.94 6.43 3.32
N MET A 135 4.82 7.30 2.83
CA MET A 135 4.53 8.26 1.77
C MET A 135 5.42 7.98 0.57
N ILE A 136 4.81 7.75 -0.57
CA ILE A 136 5.48 7.62 -1.86
C ILE A 136 5.30 8.93 -2.62
N GLY A 137 6.39 9.58 -2.96
CA GLY A 137 6.33 10.80 -3.77
C GLY A 137 5.86 10.52 -5.19
N GLY A 138 5.37 11.55 -5.87
CA GLY A 138 4.94 11.40 -7.27
C GLY A 138 6.06 10.94 -8.20
N MET A 139 5.68 10.30 -9.33
CA MET A 139 6.60 9.78 -10.36
C MET A 139 7.65 8.79 -9.82
N THR A 140 7.28 8.01 -8.80
CA THR A 140 8.15 7.03 -8.16
C THR A 140 7.90 5.63 -8.69
N GLY A 141 8.97 4.94 -9.13
CA GLY A 141 8.93 3.50 -9.41
C GLY A 141 9.24 2.71 -8.14
N VAL A 142 8.21 2.15 -7.48
CA VAL A 142 8.38 1.38 -6.24
C VAL A 142 8.76 -0.05 -6.56
N LEU A 143 10.06 -0.34 -6.55
CA LEU A 143 10.64 -1.65 -6.88
C LEU A 143 11.06 -2.46 -5.65
N LYS A 144 11.15 -1.80 -4.49
CA LYS A 144 11.60 -2.37 -3.21
C LYS A 144 10.57 -2.10 -2.14
N ASP A 145 10.51 -2.96 -1.14
CA ASP A 145 9.62 -2.79 0.00
C ASP A 145 9.93 -1.51 0.76
N VAL A 146 8.90 -0.74 1.08
CA VAL A 146 9.04 0.53 1.82
C VAL A 146 8.61 0.30 3.26
N ILE A 147 9.50 0.60 4.21
CA ILE A 147 9.25 0.44 5.64
C ILE A 147 8.06 1.28 6.11
N PRO A 148 7.37 0.88 7.19
CA PRO A 148 6.39 1.74 7.86
C PRO A 148 6.96 3.13 8.13
N PHE A 149 6.12 4.13 7.97
CA PHE A 149 6.49 5.55 8.15
C PHE A 149 7.57 6.07 7.19
N GLY A 150 7.99 5.28 6.21
CA GLY A 150 9.03 5.67 5.25
C GLY A 150 8.55 6.76 4.29
N LEU A 151 9.46 7.64 3.88
CA LEU A 151 9.28 8.62 2.82
C LEU A 151 10.15 8.20 1.64
N SER A 152 9.54 7.78 0.54
CA SER A 152 10.23 7.18 -0.61
C SER A 152 10.00 7.95 -1.90
N PHE A 153 11.05 8.10 -2.71
CA PHE A 153 11.06 8.82 -3.98
C PHE A 153 11.93 8.10 -5.02
N GLY A 154 11.80 8.53 -6.27
CA GLY A 154 12.71 8.24 -7.38
C GLY A 154 12.25 7.12 -8.30
N ASN A 155 12.77 7.10 -9.51
CA ASN A 155 12.44 6.12 -10.55
C ASN A 155 12.81 4.67 -10.19
N ARG A 156 13.75 4.50 -9.26
CA ARG A 156 14.10 3.23 -8.59
C ARG A 156 14.16 3.49 -7.09
N ASN A 157 13.03 3.52 -6.48
CA ASN A 157 12.77 4.08 -5.16
C ASN A 157 13.91 3.96 -4.13
N TYR A 158 14.15 5.07 -3.43
CA TYR A 158 15.04 5.16 -2.28
C TYR A 158 14.33 5.87 -1.12
N LEU A 159 14.80 5.65 0.10
CA LEU A 159 14.29 6.37 1.28
C LEU A 159 14.93 7.74 1.40
N LYS A 160 14.10 8.79 1.46
CA LYS A 160 14.52 10.15 1.79
C LYS A 160 14.51 10.40 3.30
N GLY A 161 13.91 9.49 4.07
CA GLY A 161 13.74 9.58 5.51
C GLY A 161 12.41 9.00 5.98
N LEU A 162 11.87 9.58 7.02
CA LEU A 162 10.57 9.24 7.59
C LEU A 162 9.50 10.27 7.19
N ASN A 163 8.25 9.82 7.08
CA ASN A 163 7.08 10.66 6.87
C ASN A 163 6.70 11.39 8.18
N LEU A 164 7.52 12.36 8.59
CA LEU A 164 7.31 13.11 9.83
C LEU A 164 5.98 13.86 9.87
N ILE A 165 5.50 14.31 8.70
CA ILE A 165 4.20 15.00 8.59
C ILE A 165 3.07 14.02 8.91
N GLY A 166 3.10 12.82 8.33
CA GLY A 166 2.12 11.77 8.60
C GLY A 166 2.12 11.35 10.07
N LEU A 167 3.31 11.14 10.66
CA LEU A 167 3.45 10.79 12.07
C LEU A 167 2.85 11.85 13.01
N ARG A 168 3.15 13.13 12.79
CA ARG A 168 2.59 14.23 13.61
C ARG A 168 1.07 14.35 13.47
N ARG A 169 0.53 14.19 12.27
CA ARG A 169 -0.93 14.18 12.04
C ARG A 169 -1.64 13.01 12.71
N SER A 170 -0.95 11.89 12.89
CA SER A 170 -1.46 10.69 13.56
C SER A 170 -1.37 10.77 15.08
N LYS A 171 -0.99 11.92 15.66
CA LYS A 171 -0.96 12.23 17.10
C LYS A 171 -0.04 11.34 17.93
N TYR A 172 1.03 10.81 17.35
CA TYR A 172 2.09 10.16 18.11
C TYR A 172 2.85 11.17 18.96
N GLU A 173 3.36 10.74 20.10
CA GLU A 173 4.16 11.59 20.99
C GLU A 173 5.48 11.97 20.33
N ASN A 174 5.94 13.21 20.59
CA ASN A 174 7.21 13.67 20.04
C ASN A 174 8.39 12.77 20.45
N LYS A 175 8.36 12.22 21.65
CA LYS A 175 9.38 11.27 22.14
C LYS A 175 9.44 10.04 21.23
N GLU A 176 8.30 9.41 20.93
CA GLU A 176 8.25 8.22 20.06
C GLU A 176 8.81 8.53 18.67
N ILE A 177 8.48 9.70 18.11
CA ILE A 177 8.96 10.13 16.79
C ILE A 177 10.47 10.36 16.78
N ILE A 178 11.04 10.95 17.85
CA ILE A 178 12.48 11.17 17.99
C ILE A 178 13.20 9.82 18.07
N GLU A 179 12.75 8.93 18.94
CA GLU A 179 13.31 7.59 19.08
C GLU A 179 13.25 6.79 17.79
N LEU A 180 12.12 6.88 17.03
CA LEU A 180 12.01 6.29 15.70
C LEU A 180 13.04 6.87 14.72
N GLY A 181 13.28 8.19 14.77
CA GLY A 181 14.30 8.86 13.98
C GLY A 181 15.72 8.38 14.26
N ASP A 182 16.02 8.13 15.53
CA ASP A 182 17.33 7.62 15.95
C ASP A 182 17.48 6.13 15.58
N ALA A 183 16.44 5.33 15.77
CA ALA A 183 16.41 3.94 15.31
C ALA A 183 16.59 3.85 13.79
N TYR A 184 15.92 4.71 13.02
CA TYR A 184 16.06 4.78 11.55
C TYR A 184 17.53 5.00 11.14
N LYS A 185 18.25 5.93 11.78
CA LYS A 185 19.68 6.18 11.49
C LYS A 185 20.54 4.95 11.78
N LYS A 186 20.28 4.25 12.89
CA LYS A 186 21.00 3.03 13.29
C LYS A 186 20.67 1.84 12.36
N ILE A 187 19.42 1.69 11.93
CA ILE A 187 19.00 0.64 10.96
C ILE A 187 19.74 0.79 9.64
N PHE A 188 19.81 2.00 9.11
CA PHE A 188 20.36 2.29 7.79
C PHE A 188 21.81 2.82 7.82
N ILE A 189 22.53 2.59 8.92
CA ILE A 189 23.97 2.77 8.95
C ILE A 189 24.65 1.76 8.01
N SER A 190 25.89 2.02 7.60
CA SER A 190 26.69 1.09 6.77
C SER A 190 26.70 -0.33 7.34
N GLY A 191 26.79 -1.34 6.48
CA GLY A 191 26.84 -2.75 6.86
C GLY A 191 25.57 -3.53 6.53
N ASN A 192 25.38 -4.65 7.22
CA ASN A 192 24.25 -5.56 6.96
C ASN A 192 22.98 -5.06 7.66
N LEU A 193 21.92 -4.79 6.86
CA LEU A 193 20.63 -4.29 7.36
C LEU A 193 20.03 -5.19 8.45
N HIS A 194 20.03 -6.51 8.26
CA HIS A 194 19.42 -7.43 9.23
C HIS A 194 20.21 -7.50 10.54
N GLU A 195 21.53 -7.40 10.49
CA GLU A 195 22.38 -7.32 11.70
C GLU A 195 22.10 -6.03 12.47
N ASN A 196 22.01 -4.90 11.75
CA ASN A 196 21.69 -3.61 12.36
C ASN A 196 20.32 -3.65 13.05
N VAL A 197 19.30 -4.20 12.36
CA VAL A 197 17.93 -4.36 12.91
C VAL A 197 17.95 -5.24 14.18
N ASN A 198 18.68 -6.35 14.18
CA ASN A 198 18.77 -7.25 15.32
C ASN A 198 19.43 -6.55 16.53
N LYS A 199 20.46 -5.72 16.33
CA LYS A 199 21.12 -4.96 17.40
C LYS A 199 20.17 -4.00 18.09
N ILE A 200 19.29 -3.31 17.34
CA ILE A 200 18.38 -2.32 17.92
C ILE A 200 17.09 -2.91 18.48
N ASN A 201 16.74 -4.16 18.15
CA ASN A 201 15.49 -4.79 18.58
C ASN A 201 15.33 -4.85 20.11
N GLY A 202 16.43 -4.87 20.84
CA GLY A 202 16.46 -4.80 22.31
C GLY A 202 16.52 -3.39 22.91
N GLU A 203 16.89 -2.38 22.14
CA GLU A 203 17.17 -1.03 22.60
C GLU A 203 15.90 -0.17 22.76
N TYR A 204 14.90 -0.37 21.88
CA TYR A 204 13.67 0.44 21.84
C TYR A 204 12.43 -0.38 22.22
N LYS A 205 12.52 -1.18 23.30
CA LYS A 205 11.48 -2.14 23.69
C LYS A 205 10.12 -1.53 23.97
N GLU A 206 10.06 -0.28 24.37
CA GLU A 206 8.80 0.40 24.71
C GLU A 206 8.23 1.19 23.53
N ASN A 207 9.00 1.41 22.46
CA ASN A 207 8.55 2.18 21.29
C ASN A 207 7.89 1.28 20.23
N ASN A 208 6.57 1.38 20.13
CA ASN A 208 5.79 0.57 19.18
C ASN A 208 6.06 0.92 17.71
N LEU A 209 6.44 2.15 17.39
CA LEU A 209 6.80 2.56 16.02
C LEU A 209 8.09 1.86 15.58
N VAL A 210 9.09 1.80 16.44
CA VAL A 210 10.34 1.09 16.16
C VAL A 210 10.09 -0.41 16.01
N LYS A 211 9.31 -1.02 16.91
CA LYS A 211 8.93 -2.44 16.80
C LYS A 211 8.26 -2.75 15.45
N GLU A 212 7.39 -1.87 14.99
CA GLU A 212 6.69 -2.07 13.72
C GLU A 212 7.66 -2.08 12.54
N VAL A 213 8.62 -1.15 12.49
CA VAL A 213 9.68 -1.11 11.46
C VAL A 213 10.56 -2.37 11.53
N VAL A 214 10.99 -2.75 12.71
CA VAL A 214 11.79 -3.97 12.93
C VAL A 214 11.05 -5.22 12.43
N ASN A 215 9.79 -5.38 12.86
CA ASN A 215 8.97 -6.53 12.46
C ASN A 215 8.73 -6.56 10.96
N PHE A 216 8.49 -5.40 10.33
CA PHE A 216 8.31 -5.32 8.88
C PHE A 216 9.55 -5.81 8.11
N ILE A 217 10.75 -5.42 8.56
CA ILE A 217 12.01 -5.82 7.91
C ILE A 217 12.30 -7.31 8.14
N LEU A 218 12.04 -7.83 9.35
CA LEU A 218 12.35 -9.21 9.70
C LEU A 218 11.33 -10.24 9.18
N LYS A 219 10.07 -9.83 8.98
CA LYS A 219 8.95 -10.71 8.61
C LYS A 219 9.13 -11.40 7.26
N ASP A 220 9.69 -10.71 6.27
CA ASP A 220 9.83 -11.25 4.92
C ASP A 220 11.16 -10.78 4.31
N LYS A 221 11.96 -11.76 3.88
CA LYS A 221 13.29 -11.53 3.28
C LYS A 221 13.30 -11.73 1.76
N LYS A 222 12.16 -11.97 1.13
CA LYS A 222 12.07 -12.29 -0.31
C LYS A 222 12.37 -11.10 -1.20
N ARG A 223 12.09 -9.88 -0.71
CA ARG A 223 12.30 -8.67 -1.49
C ARG A 223 13.28 -7.72 -0.78
N PRO A 224 14.06 -6.95 -1.54
CA PRO A 224 14.95 -5.96 -0.94
C PRO A 224 14.14 -4.84 -0.27
N ILE A 225 14.64 -4.37 0.85
CA ILE A 225 14.11 -3.18 1.52
C ILE A 225 14.65 -1.92 0.83
N CYS A 226 13.78 -0.95 0.60
CA CYS A 226 14.15 0.38 0.15
C CYS A 226 15.08 1.04 1.19
N SER A 227 16.24 1.50 0.75
CA SER A 227 17.29 2.10 1.59
C SER A 227 17.53 3.55 1.20
N PRO A 228 18.12 4.38 2.07
CA PRO A 228 18.64 5.68 1.68
C PRO A 228 19.64 5.58 0.53
N LEU A 229 19.77 6.65 -0.27
CA LEU A 229 20.91 6.75 -1.18
C LEU A 229 22.19 6.84 -0.35
N ASN A 230 23.18 6.02 -0.67
CA ASN A 230 24.51 6.23 -0.14
C ASN A 230 24.96 7.63 -0.56
N LYS A 231 25.39 8.45 0.38
CA LYS A 231 26.14 9.66 0.04
C LYS A 231 27.47 9.16 -0.53
N GLU A 232 27.69 9.39 -1.82
CA GLU A 232 29.04 9.33 -2.41
C GLU A 232 29.96 10.30 -1.71
#